data_954f2d4eb559ec3079bcf5972f873902
#
_entry.id   954f2d4eb559ec3079bcf5972f873902
#
_cell.length_a   1.000
_cell.length_b   1.000
_cell.length_c   1.000
_cell.angle_alpha   90.00
_cell.angle_beta   90.00
_cell.angle_gamma   90.00
#
_symmetry.space_group_name_H-M   'P 1'
#
loop_
_entity.id
_entity.type
_entity.pdbx_description
1 polymer ?
#
loop_
_entity_poly.entity_id
_entity_poly.type
_entity_poly.pdbx_seq_one_letter_code
_entity_poly.pdbx_strand_id
1 'polypeptide(L)'
;MIAITDTLGLDEAEISESFIRASGPGGQNVNKVASAVQLRFDVRQSPSLPPPVRERLERLAGHRLSQDGILVITAQRFRSQERNRADALDRLVALIVRAATPPRQRRATRPSAAARQRRLAAKAQRARLKQQRAGIREC
;
A
#
# COMPACT_ATOMS: atom_id res chain seq x y z
N MET A 1 -23.66 9.94 -0.28
CA MET A 1 -22.48 10.05 0.57
C MET A 1 -21.99 8.66 0.99
N ILE A 2 -20.73 8.38 0.78
CA ILE A 2 -20.14 7.10 1.14
C ILE A 2 -19.62 7.18 2.57
N ALA A 3 -20.14 6.35 3.47
CA ALA A 3 -19.69 6.29 4.85
C ALA A 3 -18.35 5.56 4.94
N ILE A 4 -17.33 6.20 5.48
CA ILE A 4 -15.99 5.62 5.69
C ILE A 4 -15.84 5.16 7.13
N THR A 5 -16.06 6.09 8.08
CA THR A 5 -16.09 5.81 9.52
C THR A 5 -17.31 6.51 10.10
N ASP A 6 -17.54 6.37 11.40
CA ASP A 6 -18.67 7.04 12.10
C ASP A 6 -18.59 8.57 11.97
N THR A 7 -17.37 9.11 11.83
CA THR A 7 -17.14 10.56 11.78
C THR A 7 -16.68 11.05 10.40
N LEU A 8 -16.37 10.15 9.48
CA LEU A 8 -15.81 10.49 8.16
C LEU A 8 -16.69 9.93 7.06
N GLY A 9 -17.13 10.79 6.17
CA GLY A 9 -17.85 10.41 4.95
C GLY A 9 -17.20 11.01 3.72
N LEU A 10 -17.42 10.40 2.58
CA LEU A 10 -16.87 10.84 1.29
C LEU A 10 -18.02 11.17 0.35
N ASP A 11 -17.91 12.30 -0.35
CA ASP A 11 -18.88 12.66 -1.39
C ASP A 11 -18.57 11.91 -2.67
N GLU A 12 -19.58 11.29 -3.25
CA GLU A 12 -19.45 10.57 -4.52
C GLU A 12 -18.99 11.47 -5.66
N ALA A 13 -19.30 12.76 -5.60
CA ALA A 13 -18.88 13.74 -6.60
C ALA A 13 -17.36 13.94 -6.66
N GLU A 14 -16.64 13.61 -5.59
CA GLU A 14 -15.18 13.68 -5.55
C GLU A 14 -14.49 12.53 -6.28
N ILE A 15 -15.24 11.48 -6.62
CA ILE A 15 -14.74 10.28 -7.28
C ILE A 15 -15.13 10.33 -8.74
N SER A 16 -14.16 10.17 -9.63
CA SER A 16 -14.44 9.97 -11.05
C SER A 16 -14.06 8.56 -11.46
N GLU A 17 -14.89 7.97 -12.29
CA GLU A 17 -14.72 6.60 -12.77
C GLU A 17 -14.61 6.61 -14.28
N SER A 18 -13.72 5.80 -14.83
CA SER A 18 -13.64 5.54 -16.25
C SER A 18 -13.55 4.05 -16.49
N PHE A 19 -14.11 3.62 -17.59
CA PHE A 19 -14.12 2.21 -17.99
C PHE A 19 -13.07 2.00 -19.06
N ILE A 20 -12.17 1.06 -18.81
CA ILE A 20 -11.06 0.77 -19.71
C ILE A 20 -11.06 -0.72 -20.04
N ARG A 21 -10.34 -1.09 -21.10
CA ARG A 21 -10.14 -2.49 -21.43
C ARG A 21 -9.17 -3.12 -20.45
N ALA A 22 -9.51 -4.32 -19.95
CA ALA A 22 -8.63 -5.06 -19.08
C ALA A 22 -7.34 -5.44 -19.81
N SER A 23 -6.20 -5.28 -19.15
CA SER A 23 -4.90 -5.73 -19.67
C SER A 23 -4.61 -7.14 -19.17
N GLY A 24 -3.92 -7.93 -19.98
CA GLY A 24 -3.46 -9.25 -19.59
C GLY A 24 -3.67 -10.31 -20.67
N PRO A 25 -3.05 -11.51 -20.52
CA PRO A 25 -3.27 -12.62 -21.43
C PRO A 25 -4.72 -13.11 -21.27
N GLY A 26 -5.51 -12.89 -22.26
CA GLY A 26 -6.91 -13.29 -22.24
C GLY A 26 -7.44 -13.56 -23.62
N GLY A 27 -8.56 -14.23 -23.70
CA GLY A 27 -9.24 -14.50 -24.93
C GLY A 27 -9.83 -13.23 -25.56
N GLN A 28 -10.61 -13.39 -26.61
CA GLN A 28 -11.18 -12.28 -27.39
C GLN A 28 -12.00 -11.30 -26.54
N ASN A 29 -12.60 -11.77 -25.42
CA ASN A 29 -13.40 -10.92 -24.56
C ASN A 29 -12.60 -9.82 -23.85
N VAL A 30 -11.29 -10.06 -23.58
CA VAL A 30 -10.42 -9.07 -22.93
C VAL A 30 -10.23 -7.84 -23.84
N ASN A 31 -10.20 -8.05 -25.15
CA ASN A 31 -9.98 -6.98 -26.14
C ASN A 31 -11.27 -6.27 -26.57
N LYS A 32 -12.42 -6.88 -26.38
CA LYS A 32 -13.71 -6.36 -26.87
C LYS A 32 -14.56 -5.67 -25.82
N VAL A 33 -14.40 -6.01 -24.54
CA VAL A 33 -15.26 -5.52 -23.46
C VAL A 33 -14.45 -4.68 -22.50
N ALA A 34 -14.88 -3.42 -22.31
CA ALA A 34 -14.29 -2.50 -21.33
C ALA A 34 -14.86 -2.82 -19.95
N SER A 35 -14.41 -3.92 -19.34
CA SER A 35 -14.87 -4.36 -18.03
C SER A 35 -14.01 -3.81 -16.87
N ALA A 36 -12.79 -3.38 -17.15
CA ALA A 36 -11.92 -2.78 -16.13
C ALA A 36 -12.39 -1.38 -15.78
N VAL A 37 -12.31 -1.05 -14.50
CA VAL A 37 -12.70 0.26 -13.97
C VAL A 37 -11.48 0.95 -13.40
N GLN A 38 -11.25 2.19 -13.83
CA GLN A 38 -10.26 3.08 -13.28
C GLN A 38 -10.96 4.16 -12.46
N LEU A 39 -10.71 4.16 -11.16
CA LEU A 39 -11.27 5.12 -10.22
C LEU A 39 -10.20 6.17 -9.90
N ARG A 40 -10.58 7.44 -9.94
CA ARG A 40 -9.72 8.57 -9.62
C ARG A 40 -10.32 9.39 -8.49
N PHE A 41 -9.50 9.72 -7.52
CA PHE A 41 -9.89 10.50 -6.37
C PHE A 41 -8.82 11.54 -6.05
N ASP A 42 -9.20 12.82 -6.01
CA ASP A 42 -8.26 13.90 -5.70
C ASP A 42 -8.08 14.01 -4.18
N VAL A 43 -6.99 13.46 -3.70
CA VAL A 43 -6.67 13.43 -2.26
C VAL A 43 -6.35 14.84 -1.74
N ARG A 44 -5.58 15.61 -2.50
CA ARG A 44 -5.10 16.92 -2.05
C ARG A 44 -6.20 17.95 -1.94
N GLN A 45 -7.19 17.90 -2.83
CA GLN A 45 -8.26 18.87 -2.89
C GLN A 45 -9.57 18.38 -2.28
N SER A 46 -9.58 17.19 -1.67
CA SER A 46 -10.79 16.63 -1.08
C SER A 46 -11.24 17.46 0.14
N PRO A 47 -12.44 18.05 0.10
CA PRO A 47 -12.98 18.75 1.26
C PRO A 47 -13.45 17.79 2.36
N SER A 48 -13.66 16.53 2.04
CA SER A 48 -14.13 15.51 2.99
C SER A 48 -13.04 15.02 3.92
N LEU A 49 -11.76 15.14 3.52
CA LEU A 49 -10.64 14.61 4.30
C LEU A 49 -9.99 15.67 5.16
N PRO A 50 -9.89 15.45 6.50
CA PRO A 50 -9.08 16.30 7.37
C PRO A 50 -7.59 16.25 6.96
N PRO A 51 -6.81 17.33 7.19
CA PRO A 51 -5.39 17.35 6.80
C PRO A 51 -4.55 16.18 7.29
N PRO A 52 -4.66 15.70 8.55
CA PRO A 52 -3.89 14.54 9.01
C PRO A 52 -4.23 13.24 8.25
N VAL A 53 -5.52 13.04 7.95
CA VAL A 53 -5.99 11.88 7.18
C VAL A 53 -5.46 11.95 5.76
N ARG A 54 -5.49 13.14 5.16
CA ARG A 54 -5.00 13.39 3.81
C ARG A 54 -3.52 13.03 3.67
N GLU A 55 -2.68 13.47 4.60
CA GLU A 55 -1.26 13.16 4.60
C GLU A 55 -0.99 11.66 4.73
N ARG A 56 -1.70 11.00 5.63
CA ARG A 56 -1.57 9.55 5.82
C ARG A 56 -2.01 8.79 4.57
N LEU A 57 -3.09 9.22 3.93
CA LEU A 57 -3.58 8.60 2.70
C LEU A 57 -2.57 8.73 1.55
N GLU A 58 -1.94 9.89 1.40
CA GLU A 58 -0.89 10.10 0.41
C GLU A 58 0.27 9.11 0.60
N ARG A 59 0.68 8.89 1.84
CA ARG A 59 1.74 7.92 2.15
C ARG A 59 1.32 6.48 1.88
N LEU A 60 0.09 6.12 2.24
CA LEU A 60 -0.43 4.76 2.04
C LEU A 60 -0.65 4.45 0.56
N ALA A 61 -1.03 5.45 -0.23
CA ALA A 61 -1.26 5.28 -1.66
C ALA A 61 0.02 4.93 -2.42
N GLY A 62 1.16 5.50 -2.01
CA GLY A 62 2.45 5.22 -2.63
C GLY A 62 2.45 5.49 -4.13
N HIS A 63 2.79 4.49 -4.92
CA HIS A 63 2.88 4.60 -6.39
C HIS A 63 1.53 4.82 -7.09
N ARG A 64 0.41 4.59 -6.40
CA ARG A 64 -0.93 4.84 -6.95
C ARG A 64 -1.29 6.32 -6.96
N LEU A 65 -0.53 7.14 -6.23
CA LEU A 65 -0.74 8.58 -6.18
C LEU A 65 0.06 9.25 -7.30
N SER A 66 -0.63 10.07 -8.11
CA SER A 66 0.03 10.86 -9.15
C SER A 66 0.75 12.07 -8.54
N GLN A 67 1.59 12.73 -9.34
CA GLN A 67 2.27 13.95 -8.92
C GLN A 67 1.30 15.07 -8.54
N ASP A 68 0.11 15.07 -9.14
CA ASP A 68 -0.94 16.06 -8.88
C ASP A 68 -1.74 15.75 -7.61
N GLY A 69 -1.44 14.64 -6.94
CA GLY A 69 -2.16 14.23 -5.73
C GLY A 69 -3.45 13.48 -6.00
N ILE A 70 -3.58 12.91 -7.18
CA ILE A 70 -4.75 12.11 -7.56
C ILE A 70 -4.44 10.63 -7.34
N LEU A 71 -5.26 9.98 -6.52
CA LEU A 71 -5.19 8.55 -6.28
C LEU A 71 -5.91 7.81 -7.39
N VAL A 72 -5.21 6.90 -8.05
CA VAL A 72 -5.74 6.09 -9.16
C VAL A 72 -5.79 4.63 -8.76
N ILE A 73 -6.97 4.03 -8.80
CA ILE A 73 -7.19 2.62 -8.51
C ILE A 73 -7.78 1.96 -9.75
N THR A 74 -7.10 0.93 -10.25
CA THR A 74 -7.57 0.14 -11.39
C THR A 74 -8.05 -1.21 -10.92
N ALA A 75 -9.31 -1.55 -11.16
CA ALA A 75 -9.91 -2.82 -10.82
C ALA A 75 -10.28 -3.58 -12.10
N GLN A 76 -9.66 -4.73 -12.29
CA GLN A 76 -9.89 -5.60 -13.46
C GLN A 76 -10.00 -7.07 -13.09
N ARG A 77 -10.23 -7.33 -11.81
CA ARG A 77 -10.22 -8.67 -11.22
C ARG A 77 -11.41 -9.51 -11.68
N PHE A 78 -12.54 -8.88 -11.90
CA PHE A 78 -13.78 -9.56 -12.28
C PHE A 78 -14.10 -9.35 -13.77
N ARG A 79 -14.96 -10.20 -14.31
CA ARG A 79 -15.45 -10.08 -15.67
C ARG A 79 -16.55 -9.03 -15.81
N SER A 80 -17.25 -8.75 -14.72
CA SER A 80 -18.34 -7.78 -14.68
C SER A 80 -17.82 -6.39 -14.36
N GLN A 81 -18.22 -5.41 -15.15
CA GLN A 81 -17.91 -4.01 -14.92
C GLN A 81 -18.44 -3.51 -13.57
N GLU A 82 -19.65 -3.93 -13.20
CA GLU A 82 -20.26 -3.57 -11.92
C GLU A 82 -19.46 -4.10 -10.73
N ARG A 83 -18.99 -5.34 -10.82
CA ARG A 83 -18.15 -5.95 -9.77
C ARG A 83 -16.79 -5.26 -9.65
N ASN A 84 -16.20 -4.88 -10.78
CA ASN A 84 -14.93 -4.15 -10.78
C ASN A 84 -15.11 -2.76 -10.18
N ARG A 85 -16.21 -2.10 -10.46
CA ARG A 85 -16.57 -0.81 -9.88
C ARG A 85 -16.68 -0.90 -8.36
N ALA A 86 -17.42 -1.90 -7.87
CA ALA A 86 -17.56 -2.16 -6.44
C ALA A 86 -16.22 -2.48 -5.78
N ASP A 87 -15.38 -3.29 -6.45
CA ASP A 87 -14.04 -3.64 -5.96
C ASP A 87 -13.14 -2.41 -5.87
N ALA A 88 -13.14 -1.55 -6.87
CA ALA A 88 -12.37 -0.31 -6.85
C ALA A 88 -12.78 0.60 -5.69
N LEU A 89 -14.09 0.75 -5.48
CA LEU A 89 -14.63 1.54 -4.39
C LEU A 89 -14.26 0.96 -3.03
N ASP A 90 -14.37 -0.36 -2.88
CA ASP A 90 -13.99 -1.05 -1.63
C ASP A 90 -12.51 -0.86 -1.31
N ARG A 91 -11.64 -0.89 -2.31
CA ARG A 91 -10.21 -0.62 -2.14
C ARG A 91 -9.95 0.81 -1.69
N LEU A 92 -10.65 1.77 -2.27
CA LEU A 92 -10.55 3.18 -1.88
C LEU A 92 -11.00 3.37 -0.44
N VAL A 93 -12.15 2.82 -0.08
CA VAL A 93 -12.69 2.89 1.29
C VAL A 93 -11.71 2.27 2.29
N ALA A 94 -11.16 1.12 1.98
CA ALA A 94 -10.19 0.44 2.84
C ALA A 94 -8.93 1.29 3.08
N LEU A 95 -8.43 1.96 2.04
CA LEU A 95 -7.28 2.86 2.16
C LEU A 95 -7.61 4.07 3.05
N ILE A 96 -8.78 4.66 2.87
CA ILE A 96 -9.21 5.82 3.66
C ILE A 96 -9.43 5.43 5.12
N VAL A 97 -10.01 4.27 5.38
CA VAL A 97 -10.19 3.74 6.74
C VAL A 97 -8.83 3.59 7.44
N ARG A 98 -7.86 3.03 6.75
CA ARG A 98 -6.49 2.91 7.28
C ARG A 98 -5.85 4.27 7.52
N ALA A 99 -6.09 5.24 6.65
CA ALA A 99 -5.58 6.60 6.79
C ALA A 99 -6.27 7.36 7.94
N ALA A 100 -7.54 7.08 8.18
CA ALA A 100 -8.30 7.69 9.26
C ALA A 100 -7.84 7.23 10.65
N THR A 101 -7.24 6.05 10.74
CA THR A 101 -6.70 5.50 11.99
C THR A 101 -5.24 5.93 12.15
N PRO A 102 -4.90 6.74 13.16
CA PRO A 102 -3.50 7.14 13.37
C PRO A 102 -2.65 5.91 13.71
N PRO A 103 -1.43 5.81 13.15
CA PRO A 103 -0.55 4.69 13.45
C PRO A 103 -0.11 4.74 14.90
N ARG A 104 0.00 3.56 15.51
CA ARG A 104 0.52 3.45 16.87
C ARG A 104 1.98 3.90 16.91
N GLN A 105 2.27 4.83 17.81
CA GLN A 105 3.63 5.33 17.95
C GLN A 105 4.55 4.21 18.43
N ARG A 106 5.58 3.92 17.63
CA ARG A 106 6.58 2.94 18.01
C ARG A 106 7.60 3.58 18.96
N ARG A 107 7.75 2.97 20.14
CA ARG A 107 8.83 3.34 21.03
C ARG A 107 10.11 2.64 20.59
N ALA A 108 11.19 3.41 20.50
CA ALA A 108 12.49 2.82 20.24
C ALA A 108 12.84 1.84 21.36
N THR A 109 13.16 0.60 20.99
CA THR A 109 13.60 -0.41 21.95
C THR A 109 15.11 -0.57 21.87
N ARG A 110 15.73 -0.82 23.02
CA ARG A 110 17.15 -1.17 23.06
C ARG A 110 17.30 -2.69 23.07
N PRO A 111 18.30 -3.24 22.39
CA PRO A 111 18.61 -4.66 22.55
C PRO A 111 18.88 -4.99 24.02
N SER A 112 18.40 -6.13 24.51
CA SER A 112 18.69 -6.60 25.86
C SER A 112 20.18 -6.93 26.01
N ALA A 113 20.67 -6.93 27.26
CA ALA A 113 22.06 -7.33 27.53
C ALA A 113 22.34 -8.74 27.02
N ALA A 114 21.39 -9.67 27.19
CA ALA A 114 21.50 -11.04 26.69
C ALA A 114 21.59 -11.08 25.14
N ALA A 115 20.81 -10.25 24.43
CA ALA A 115 20.87 -10.15 23.00
C ALA A 115 22.23 -9.61 22.50
N ARG A 116 22.76 -8.61 23.17
CA ARG A 116 24.11 -8.08 22.89
C ARG A 116 25.18 -9.13 23.05
N GLN A 117 25.15 -9.88 24.16
CA GLN A 117 26.10 -10.95 24.42
C GLN A 117 26.02 -12.05 23.38
N ARG A 118 24.82 -12.46 22.99
CA ARG A 118 24.63 -13.45 21.93
C ARG A 118 25.19 -12.97 20.59
N ARG A 119 24.99 -11.70 20.27
CA ARG A 119 25.54 -11.10 19.04
C ARG A 119 27.07 -11.09 19.07
N LEU A 120 27.67 -10.67 20.19
CA LEU A 120 29.12 -10.64 20.36
C LEU A 120 29.72 -12.04 20.31
N ALA A 121 29.08 -13.01 20.97
CA ALA A 121 29.52 -14.41 20.93
C ALA A 121 29.47 -14.99 19.51
N ALA A 122 28.41 -14.74 18.77
CA ALA A 122 28.30 -15.18 17.40
C ALA A 122 29.37 -14.54 16.50
N LYS A 123 29.64 -13.26 16.72
CA LYS A 123 30.68 -12.53 15.97
C LYS A 123 32.08 -13.08 16.29
N ALA A 124 32.38 -13.37 17.54
CA ALA A 124 33.64 -13.95 17.96
C ALA A 124 33.83 -15.36 17.37
N GLN A 125 32.78 -16.17 17.35
CA GLN A 125 32.82 -17.51 16.75
C GLN A 125 33.10 -17.46 15.25
N ARG A 126 32.49 -16.53 14.52
CA ARG A 126 32.77 -16.32 13.09
C ARG A 126 34.22 -15.88 12.85
N ALA A 127 34.75 -15.03 13.71
CA ALA A 127 36.14 -14.58 13.62
C ALA A 127 37.11 -15.74 13.78
N ARG A 128 36.85 -16.63 14.76
CA ARG A 128 37.66 -17.84 14.97
C ARG A 128 37.63 -18.76 13.76
N LEU A 129 36.47 -18.98 13.19
CA LEU A 129 36.33 -19.80 11.96
C LEU A 129 37.13 -19.23 10.80
N LYS A 130 37.10 -17.90 10.62
CA LYS A 130 37.88 -17.24 9.57
C LYS A 130 39.39 -17.39 9.79
N GLN A 131 39.86 -17.27 11.03
CA GLN A 131 41.27 -17.46 11.34
C GLN A 131 41.74 -18.88 11.10
N GLN A 132 40.93 -19.89 11.47
CA GLN A 132 41.21 -21.27 11.17
C GLN A 132 41.31 -21.56 9.67
N ARG A 133 40.42 -20.98 8.88
CA ARG A 133 40.45 -21.11 7.43
C ARG A 133 41.69 -20.44 6.83
N ALA A 134 42.08 -19.29 7.34
CA ALA A 134 43.30 -18.60 6.88
C ALA A 134 44.55 -19.41 7.23
N GLY A 135 44.64 -20.04 8.42
CA GLY A 135 45.73 -20.90 8.81
C GLY A 135 45.90 -22.15 7.93
N ILE A 136 44.80 -22.71 7.45
CA ILE A 136 44.82 -23.87 6.53
C ILE A 136 45.38 -23.49 5.15
N ARG A 137 45.18 -22.25 4.69
CA ARG A 137 45.65 -21.78 3.41
C ARG A 137 47.15 -21.47 3.37
N GLU A 138 47.77 -21.23 4.53
CA GLU A 138 49.20 -20.92 4.65
C GLU A 138 50.11 -22.17 4.68
N CYS A 139 49.52 -23.34 4.76
CA CYS A 139 50.26 -24.58 4.71
C CYS A 139 50.61 -25.06 3.30
#